data_0748e4b43ae8e3db32a9ff3a68398809
#
_entry.id   0748e4b43ae8e3db32a9ff3a68398809
#
_cell.length_a   1.000
_cell.length_b   1.000
_cell.length_c   1.000
_cell.angle_alpha   90.00
_cell.angle_beta   90.00
_cell.angle_gamma   90.00
#
_symmetry.space_group_name_H-M   'P 1'
#
loop_
_entity.id
_entity.type
_entity.pdbx_description
1 polymer ?
#
loop_
_entity_poly.entity_id
_entity_poly.type
_entity_poly.pdbx_seq_one_letter_code
_entity_poly.pdbx_strand_id
1 'polypeptide(L)'
;VEAFLSGQVNLIHLLSPMSIWARYGSASPIKVVMWNHMAGSALTVAPDIANIAGLGGKTVAIPFWYSIHNVVLQKILREHGLKVVEKNPQAGEVKLSVMAPSDMVAALAIRASAGFIVAEPFNAVAEAKGVGKVLRFSGDVWRDHACCVTLMQEHDIARRPEWVQNVVSALVEGQAWAAGHRAD
;
A
#
# COMPACT_ATOMS: atom_id res chain seq x y z
N VAL A 1 9.93 10.67 -0.80
CA VAL A 1 10.57 10.55 0.54
C VAL A 1 11.75 11.50 0.65
N GLU A 2 12.65 11.54 -0.34
CA GLU A 2 13.84 12.39 -0.32
C GLU A 2 13.52 13.87 -0.08
N ALA A 3 12.57 14.45 -0.81
CA ALA A 3 12.15 15.85 -0.63
C ALA A 3 11.68 16.17 0.80
N PHE A 4 11.07 15.18 1.48
CA PHE A 4 10.65 15.31 2.87
C PHE A 4 11.84 15.20 3.83
N LEU A 5 12.71 14.22 3.64
CA LEU A 5 13.88 14.01 4.50
C LEU A 5 14.91 15.15 4.34
N SER A 6 15.01 15.77 3.16
CA SER A 6 15.85 16.95 2.90
C SER A 6 15.24 18.29 3.34
N GLY A 7 13.99 18.28 3.84
CA GLY A 7 13.29 19.49 4.29
C GLY A 7 12.70 20.36 3.17
N GLN A 8 12.68 19.86 1.92
CA GLN A 8 12.04 20.59 0.79
C GLN A 8 10.51 20.62 0.91
N VAL A 9 9.93 19.64 1.60
CA VAL A 9 8.51 19.62 1.97
C VAL A 9 8.37 19.33 3.46
N ASN A 10 7.37 19.92 4.11
CA ASN A 10 7.18 19.86 5.56
C ASN A 10 6.32 18.69 6.01
N LEU A 11 5.56 18.10 5.08
CA LEU A 11 4.62 17.02 5.33
C LEU A 11 4.68 16.02 4.18
N ILE A 12 4.48 14.73 4.51
CA ILE A 12 4.32 13.67 3.51
C ILE A 12 3.26 12.67 3.96
N HIS A 13 2.48 12.17 3.02
CA HIS A 13 1.69 10.97 3.20
C HIS A 13 2.50 9.76 2.75
N LEU A 14 2.65 8.76 3.61
CA LEU A 14 3.54 7.63 3.37
C LEU A 14 2.90 6.32 3.88
N LEU A 15 3.28 5.21 3.24
CA LEU A 15 2.92 3.86 3.68
C LEU A 15 3.41 3.62 5.11
N SER A 16 2.55 3.12 6.00
CA SER A 16 2.83 3.02 7.43
C SER A 16 4.14 2.30 7.79
N PRO A 17 4.54 1.15 7.18
CA PRO A 17 5.81 0.52 7.50
C PRO A 17 7.03 1.33 7.06
N MET A 18 6.90 2.14 5.99
CA MET A 18 7.99 3.03 5.57
C MET A 18 8.29 4.12 6.60
N SER A 19 7.28 4.56 7.36
CA SER A 19 7.48 5.54 8.44
C SER A 19 8.34 4.95 9.56
N ILE A 20 8.14 3.68 9.88
CA ILE A 20 8.94 2.95 10.87
C ILE A 20 10.39 2.82 10.37
N TRP A 21 10.57 2.42 9.12
CA TRP A 21 11.91 2.33 8.51
C TRP A 21 12.61 3.69 8.48
N ALA A 22 11.92 4.76 8.05
CA ALA A 22 12.50 6.10 8.03
C ALA A 22 12.90 6.59 9.43
N ARG A 23 12.08 6.32 10.46
CA ARG A 23 12.38 6.70 11.85
C ARG A 23 13.55 5.92 12.44
N TYR A 24 13.57 4.61 12.29
CA TYR A 24 14.51 3.72 12.99
C TYR A 24 15.62 3.19 12.09
N GLY A 25 15.37 2.97 10.81
CA GLY A 25 16.37 2.49 9.85
C GLY A 25 17.29 3.59 9.32
N SER A 26 16.74 4.79 9.08
CA SER A 26 17.52 5.96 8.65
C SER A 26 17.65 7.05 9.72
N ALA A 27 17.27 6.76 10.96
CA ALA A 27 17.37 7.67 12.12
C ALA A 27 16.78 9.08 11.87
N SER A 28 15.76 9.18 11.00
CA SER A 28 15.17 10.47 10.65
C SER A 28 14.30 11.02 11.79
N PRO A 29 14.43 12.31 12.17
CA PRO A 29 13.68 12.93 13.25
C PRO A 29 12.26 13.30 12.83
N ILE A 30 11.42 12.29 12.61
CA ILE A 30 10.05 12.40 12.11
C ILE A 30 9.06 11.77 13.06
N LYS A 31 7.80 12.21 13.02
CA LYS A 31 6.68 11.61 13.74
C LYS A 31 5.48 11.42 12.84
N VAL A 32 4.73 10.36 13.13
CA VAL A 32 3.38 10.19 12.61
C VAL A 32 2.46 11.12 13.39
N VAL A 33 1.78 12.01 12.69
CA VAL A 33 0.85 12.98 13.27
C VAL A 33 -0.62 12.62 13.01
N MET A 34 -0.88 11.77 12.02
CA MET A 34 -2.23 11.33 11.68
C MET A 34 -2.21 10.02 10.88
N TRP A 35 -3.24 9.21 11.04
CA TRP A 35 -3.56 8.11 10.12
C TRP A 35 -4.50 8.62 9.03
N ASN A 36 -4.11 8.38 7.77
CA ASN A 36 -4.88 8.91 6.64
C ASN A 36 -6.06 8.02 6.29
N HIS A 37 -5.81 6.70 6.19
CA HIS A 37 -6.87 5.73 5.99
C HIS A 37 -6.45 4.35 6.49
N MET A 38 -7.44 3.55 6.82
CA MET A 38 -7.30 2.15 7.20
C MET A 38 -7.78 1.25 6.06
N ALA A 39 -7.16 0.08 5.89
CA ALA A 39 -7.47 -0.86 4.82
C ALA A 39 -7.44 -0.20 3.43
N GLY A 40 -8.47 -0.37 2.58
CA GLY A 40 -8.61 0.32 1.29
C GLY A 40 -7.67 -0.20 0.19
N SER A 41 -7.20 -1.44 0.32
CA SER A 41 -6.35 -2.11 -0.67
C SER A 41 -6.88 -3.50 -0.97
N ALA A 42 -6.50 -4.04 -2.12
CA ALA A 42 -6.88 -5.40 -2.50
C ALA A 42 -5.78 -6.13 -3.25
N LEU A 43 -5.78 -7.45 -3.14
CA LEU A 43 -5.08 -8.36 -4.03
C LEU A 43 -5.96 -8.61 -5.24
N THR A 44 -5.55 -8.05 -6.37
CA THR A 44 -6.20 -8.21 -7.68
C THR A 44 -5.37 -9.16 -8.51
N VAL A 45 -6.01 -10.11 -9.16
CA VAL A 45 -5.37 -11.16 -9.95
C VAL A 45 -5.97 -11.25 -11.34
N ALA A 46 -5.26 -11.89 -12.23
CA ALA A 46 -5.76 -12.21 -13.57
C ALA A 46 -7.06 -13.04 -13.51
N PRO A 47 -8.01 -12.87 -14.43
CA PRO A 47 -9.34 -13.49 -14.36
C PRO A 47 -9.34 -15.02 -14.26
N ASP A 48 -8.32 -15.69 -14.83
CA ASP A 48 -8.14 -17.14 -14.80
C ASP A 48 -7.62 -17.70 -13.48
N ILE A 49 -7.14 -16.86 -12.55
CA ILE A 49 -6.67 -17.28 -11.23
C ILE A 49 -7.87 -17.40 -10.28
N ALA A 50 -8.25 -18.64 -9.96
CA ALA A 50 -9.45 -18.88 -9.17
C ALA A 50 -9.28 -18.63 -7.67
N ASN A 51 -8.08 -18.82 -7.12
CA ASN A 51 -7.78 -18.74 -5.69
C ASN A 51 -6.30 -18.42 -5.44
N ILE A 52 -5.93 -18.25 -4.17
CA ILE A 52 -4.55 -17.90 -3.77
C ILE A 52 -3.52 -18.97 -4.19
N ALA A 53 -3.88 -20.26 -4.12
CA ALA A 53 -2.97 -21.34 -4.55
C ALA A 53 -2.61 -21.25 -6.04
N GLY A 54 -3.48 -20.69 -6.87
CA GLY A 54 -3.23 -20.41 -8.28
C GLY A 54 -2.13 -19.39 -8.56
N LEU A 55 -1.63 -18.71 -7.54
CA LEU A 55 -0.46 -17.82 -7.62
C LEU A 55 0.88 -18.58 -7.60
N GLY A 56 0.88 -19.88 -7.26
CA GLY A 56 2.08 -20.70 -7.27
C GLY A 56 2.75 -20.71 -8.65
N GLY A 57 4.07 -20.57 -8.68
CA GLY A 57 4.87 -20.46 -9.90
C GLY A 57 4.83 -19.10 -10.60
N LYS A 58 4.17 -18.07 -9.99
CA LYS A 58 3.89 -16.82 -10.67
C LYS A 58 4.55 -15.61 -9.99
N THR A 59 4.51 -14.47 -10.68
CA THR A 59 4.96 -13.17 -10.15
C THR A 59 3.76 -12.33 -9.75
N VAL A 60 3.84 -11.70 -8.55
CA VAL A 60 2.86 -10.75 -8.04
C VAL A 60 3.54 -9.40 -7.79
N ALA A 61 2.94 -8.33 -8.26
CA ALA A 61 3.48 -6.98 -8.09
C ALA A 61 3.10 -6.38 -6.73
N ILE A 62 4.05 -5.67 -6.13
CA ILE A 62 3.89 -4.87 -4.91
C ILE A 62 4.40 -3.45 -5.16
N PRO A 63 3.86 -2.41 -4.47
CA PRO A 63 4.30 -1.04 -4.72
C PRO A 63 5.70 -0.76 -4.16
N PHE A 64 6.06 -1.43 -3.07
CA PHE A 64 7.37 -1.26 -2.43
C PHE A 64 7.62 -2.37 -1.39
N TRP A 65 8.90 -2.68 -1.12
CA TRP A 65 9.27 -3.73 -0.15
C TRP A 65 8.80 -3.41 1.27
N TYR A 66 8.92 -2.15 1.73
CA TYR A 66 8.46 -1.69 3.05
C TYR A 66 7.02 -1.17 3.00
N SER A 67 6.14 -1.78 2.19
CA SER A 67 4.73 -1.42 2.12
C SER A 67 3.87 -2.33 3.00
N ILE A 68 2.78 -1.80 3.51
CA ILE A 68 1.75 -2.60 4.18
C ILE A 68 1.18 -3.67 3.24
N HIS A 69 1.12 -3.35 1.94
CA HIS A 69 0.68 -4.27 0.89
C HIS A 69 1.55 -5.53 0.85
N ASN A 70 2.88 -5.38 0.93
CA ASN A 70 3.80 -6.52 1.01
C ASN A 70 3.59 -7.33 2.28
N VAL A 71 3.39 -6.68 3.43
CA VAL A 71 3.14 -7.37 4.72
C VAL A 71 1.85 -8.20 4.64
N VAL A 72 0.76 -7.60 4.14
CA VAL A 72 -0.53 -8.28 3.98
C VAL A 72 -0.44 -9.41 2.96
N LEU A 73 0.22 -9.18 1.82
CA LEU A 73 0.41 -10.22 0.80
C LEU A 73 1.18 -11.43 1.35
N GLN A 74 2.29 -11.20 2.04
CA GLN A 74 3.07 -12.29 2.64
C GLN A 74 2.29 -13.06 3.71
N LYS A 75 1.39 -12.38 4.45
CA LYS A 75 0.48 -13.05 5.37
C LYS A 75 -0.48 -13.96 4.60
N ILE A 76 -1.12 -13.47 3.54
CA ILE A 76 -2.01 -14.25 2.66
C ILE A 76 -1.26 -15.47 2.10
N LEU A 77 -0.10 -15.26 1.52
CA LEU A 77 0.68 -16.35 0.90
C LEU A 77 1.06 -17.43 1.91
N ARG A 78 1.52 -17.05 3.10
CA ARG A 78 1.89 -18.00 4.17
C ARG A 78 0.69 -18.81 4.67
N GLU A 79 -0.48 -18.21 4.82
CA GLU A 79 -1.72 -18.88 5.21
C GLU A 79 -2.15 -19.96 4.20
N HIS A 80 -1.71 -19.83 2.94
CA HIS A 80 -2.00 -20.79 1.86
C HIS A 80 -0.78 -21.65 1.47
N GLY A 81 0.26 -21.71 2.32
CA GLY A 81 1.42 -22.55 2.11
C GLY A 81 2.37 -22.11 0.98
N LEU A 82 2.21 -20.88 0.48
CA LEU A 82 3.07 -20.32 -0.57
C LEU A 82 4.26 -19.58 0.05
N LYS A 83 5.46 -19.83 -0.51
CA LYS A 83 6.71 -19.18 -0.09
C LYS A 83 7.09 -18.08 -1.08
N VAL A 84 7.66 -16.99 -0.56
CA VAL A 84 8.23 -15.93 -1.40
C VAL A 84 9.66 -16.27 -1.76
N VAL A 85 9.98 -16.17 -3.05
CA VAL A 85 11.32 -16.40 -3.62
C VAL A 85 11.76 -15.25 -4.51
N GLU A 86 13.07 -15.11 -4.70
CA GLU A 86 13.62 -14.03 -5.53
C GLU A 86 13.52 -14.28 -7.02
N LYS A 87 13.69 -15.54 -7.44
CA LYS A 87 13.76 -15.92 -8.87
C LYS A 87 13.15 -17.31 -9.07
N ASN A 88 12.64 -17.54 -10.30
CA ASN A 88 12.19 -18.84 -10.79
C ASN A 88 11.23 -19.59 -9.84
N PRO A 89 10.08 -18.98 -9.45
CA PRO A 89 9.16 -19.58 -8.51
C PRO A 89 8.61 -20.92 -9.04
N GLN A 90 8.58 -21.93 -8.18
CA GLN A 90 7.95 -23.23 -8.44
C GLN A 90 6.49 -23.22 -7.96
N ALA A 91 5.75 -24.31 -8.16
CA ALA A 91 4.31 -24.38 -7.86
C ALA A 91 3.91 -23.96 -6.42
N GLY A 92 4.77 -24.17 -5.41
CA GLY A 92 4.57 -23.72 -4.02
C GLY A 92 5.17 -22.36 -3.70
N GLU A 93 5.60 -21.60 -4.72
CA GLU A 93 6.38 -20.38 -4.54
C GLU A 93 5.82 -19.22 -5.35
N VAL A 94 6.05 -17.99 -4.89
CA VAL A 94 5.63 -16.76 -5.57
C VAL A 94 6.81 -15.79 -5.59
N LYS A 95 7.08 -15.23 -6.77
CA LYS A 95 8.02 -14.12 -6.90
C LYS A 95 7.31 -12.79 -6.66
N LEU A 96 7.90 -11.92 -5.85
CA LEU A 96 7.44 -10.54 -5.71
C LEU A 96 8.24 -9.62 -6.62
N SER A 97 7.56 -8.66 -7.25
CA SER A 97 8.16 -7.64 -8.09
C SER A 97 7.70 -6.26 -7.66
N VAL A 98 8.65 -5.36 -7.37
CA VAL A 98 8.33 -3.96 -7.09
C VAL A 98 7.96 -3.27 -8.39
N MET A 99 6.82 -2.58 -8.38
CA MET A 99 6.28 -1.90 -9.56
C MET A 99 5.50 -0.65 -9.14
N ALA A 100 5.59 0.42 -9.91
CA ALA A 100 4.78 1.61 -9.66
C ALA A 100 3.28 1.26 -9.81
N PRO A 101 2.39 1.76 -8.93
CA PRO A 101 0.96 1.46 -9.00
C PRO A 101 0.33 1.76 -10.37
N SER A 102 0.77 2.84 -11.03
CA SER A 102 0.34 3.22 -12.39
C SER A 102 0.57 2.14 -13.44
N ASP A 103 1.57 1.29 -13.25
CA ASP A 103 1.99 0.29 -14.24
C ASP A 103 1.35 -1.08 -13.97
N MET A 104 0.82 -1.30 -12.77
CA MET A 104 0.33 -2.62 -12.32
C MET A 104 -0.82 -3.15 -13.18
N VAL A 105 -1.78 -2.29 -13.54
CA VAL A 105 -2.93 -2.68 -14.37
C VAL A 105 -2.49 -3.09 -15.77
N ALA A 106 -1.56 -2.33 -16.36
CA ALA A 106 -1.01 -2.66 -17.68
C ALA A 106 -0.19 -3.96 -17.63
N ALA A 107 0.65 -4.14 -16.61
CA ALA A 107 1.43 -5.37 -16.42
C ALA A 107 0.54 -6.61 -16.24
N LEU A 108 -0.59 -6.48 -15.54
CA LEU A 108 -1.58 -7.55 -15.40
C LEU A 108 -2.24 -7.86 -16.75
N ALA A 109 -2.62 -6.84 -17.52
CA ALA A 109 -3.27 -7.00 -18.82
C ALA A 109 -2.40 -7.77 -19.82
N ILE A 110 -1.10 -7.49 -19.87
CA ILE A 110 -0.14 -8.18 -20.77
C ILE A 110 0.46 -9.45 -20.15
N ARG A 111 -0.02 -9.87 -18.97
CA ARG A 111 0.47 -11.07 -18.25
C ARG A 111 1.94 -11.01 -17.82
N ALA A 112 2.53 -9.83 -17.69
CA ALA A 112 3.85 -9.63 -17.09
C ALA A 112 3.82 -9.88 -15.57
N SER A 113 2.66 -9.72 -14.94
CA SER A 113 2.37 -10.18 -13.57
C SER A 113 1.06 -10.99 -13.56
N ALA A 114 0.94 -11.91 -12.62
CA ALA A 114 -0.28 -12.69 -12.41
C ALA A 114 -1.29 -11.99 -11.48
N GLY A 115 -0.82 -11.00 -10.75
CA GLY A 115 -1.61 -10.18 -9.84
C GLY A 115 -0.78 -9.05 -9.28
N PHE A 116 -1.46 -8.19 -8.52
CA PHE A 116 -0.83 -7.11 -7.75
C PHE A 116 -1.64 -6.86 -6.47
N ILE A 117 -0.98 -6.28 -5.48
CA ILE A 117 -1.65 -5.78 -4.29
C ILE A 117 -1.34 -4.30 -4.11
N VAL A 118 -2.38 -3.47 -4.08
CA VAL A 118 -2.24 -2.01 -4.03
C VAL A 118 -3.53 -1.36 -3.53
N ALA A 119 -3.45 -0.08 -3.13
CA ALA A 119 -4.62 0.73 -2.78
C ALA A 119 -5.46 1.07 -4.02
N GLU A 120 -6.71 1.47 -3.81
CA GLU A 120 -7.56 2.02 -4.88
C GLU A 120 -6.94 3.31 -5.47
N PRO A 121 -7.25 3.64 -6.74
CA PRO A 121 -8.31 3.08 -7.60
C PRO A 121 -7.89 1.94 -8.54
N PHE A 122 -6.67 1.44 -8.45
CA PHE A 122 -6.09 0.52 -9.45
C PHE A 122 -6.82 -0.83 -9.52
N ASN A 123 -7.37 -1.31 -8.40
CA ASN A 123 -8.15 -2.56 -8.36
C ASN A 123 -9.45 -2.39 -9.14
N ALA A 124 -10.20 -1.33 -8.86
CA ALA A 124 -11.42 -1.00 -9.59
C ALA A 124 -11.17 -0.79 -11.10
N VAL A 125 -10.05 -0.14 -11.47
CA VAL A 125 -9.66 0.04 -12.88
C VAL A 125 -9.39 -1.31 -13.57
N ALA A 126 -8.73 -2.25 -12.89
CA ALA A 126 -8.47 -3.58 -13.45
C ALA A 126 -9.76 -4.37 -13.67
N GLU A 127 -10.72 -4.29 -12.75
CA GLU A 127 -12.05 -4.91 -12.88
C GLU A 127 -12.86 -4.25 -13.99
N ALA A 128 -12.93 -2.92 -14.02
CA ALA A 128 -13.65 -2.17 -15.07
C ALA A 128 -13.13 -2.45 -16.48
N LYS A 129 -11.82 -2.71 -16.63
CA LYS A 129 -11.21 -3.13 -17.90
C LYS A 129 -11.33 -4.62 -18.18
N GLY A 130 -11.86 -5.43 -17.28
CA GLY A 130 -11.96 -6.88 -17.42
C GLY A 130 -10.60 -7.61 -17.45
N VAL A 131 -9.51 -6.95 -17.03
CA VAL A 131 -8.15 -7.52 -17.05
C VAL A 131 -7.76 -8.15 -15.72
N GLY A 132 -8.53 -7.89 -14.65
CA GLY A 132 -8.33 -8.42 -13.32
C GLY A 132 -9.62 -8.58 -12.56
N LYS A 133 -9.55 -9.31 -11.44
CA LYS A 133 -10.61 -9.41 -10.43
C LYS A 133 -10.01 -9.31 -9.04
N VAL A 134 -10.73 -8.69 -8.12
CA VAL A 134 -10.35 -8.68 -6.71
C VAL A 134 -10.51 -10.10 -6.14
N LEU A 135 -9.44 -10.63 -5.58
CA LEU A 135 -9.42 -11.94 -4.94
C LEU A 135 -9.54 -11.84 -3.42
N ARG A 136 -8.95 -10.79 -2.82
CA ARG A 136 -8.96 -10.58 -1.38
C ARG A 136 -8.80 -9.10 -1.03
N PHE A 137 -9.66 -8.55 -0.21
CA PHE A 137 -9.45 -7.22 0.37
C PHE A 137 -8.46 -7.28 1.54
N SER A 138 -7.65 -6.27 1.67
CA SER A 138 -6.64 -6.19 2.75
C SER A 138 -7.29 -6.12 4.14
N GLY A 139 -8.47 -5.49 4.26
CA GLY A 139 -9.24 -5.41 5.49
C GLY A 139 -9.79 -6.75 5.98
N ASP A 140 -10.01 -7.73 5.07
CA ASP A 140 -10.42 -9.09 5.44
C ASP A 140 -9.27 -9.92 6.03
N VAL A 141 -8.03 -9.52 5.73
CA VAL A 141 -6.81 -10.21 6.20
C VAL A 141 -6.30 -9.60 7.50
N TRP A 142 -6.37 -8.29 7.57
CA TRP A 142 -5.98 -7.51 8.75
C TRP A 142 -6.92 -6.31 8.89
N ARG A 143 -7.90 -6.49 9.75
CA ARG A 143 -8.92 -5.48 10.00
C ARG A 143 -8.30 -4.19 10.55
N ASP A 144 -8.80 -3.06 10.07
CA ASP A 144 -8.45 -1.71 10.55
C ASP A 144 -6.94 -1.40 10.54
N HIS A 145 -6.15 -2.08 9.68
CA HIS A 145 -4.73 -1.76 9.56
C HIS A 145 -4.50 -0.38 8.94
N ALA A 146 -3.54 0.36 9.48
CA ALA A 146 -3.11 1.62 8.91
C ALA A 146 -2.41 1.39 7.57
N CYS A 147 -2.98 1.87 6.47
CA CYS A 147 -2.35 1.81 5.16
C CYS A 147 -1.33 2.93 4.98
N CYS A 148 -1.80 4.19 5.08
CA CYS A 148 -0.95 5.37 4.96
C CYS A 148 -1.09 6.26 6.20
N VAL A 149 -0.01 6.96 6.49
CA VAL A 149 0.10 7.90 7.61
C VAL A 149 0.65 9.23 7.13
N THR A 150 0.33 10.30 7.86
CA THR A 150 0.92 11.62 7.68
C THR A 150 2.12 11.76 8.58
N LEU A 151 3.25 12.16 8.02
CA LEU A 151 4.50 12.43 8.71
C LEU A 151 4.84 13.90 8.69
N MET A 152 5.39 14.40 9.79
CA MET A 152 6.01 15.71 9.91
C MET A 152 7.38 15.59 10.58
N GLN A 153 8.26 16.55 10.32
CA GLN A 153 9.56 16.69 10.98
C GLN A 153 9.38 17.09 12.46
N GLU A 154 10.16 16.51 13.37
CA GLU A 154 10.09 16.84 14.80
C GLU A 154 10.37 18.32 15.07
N HIS A 155 11.28 18.95 14.30
CA HIS A 155 11.57 20.37 14.46
C HIS A 155 10.38 21.26 14.06
N ASP A 156 9.58 20.88 13.06
CA ASP A 156 8.37 21.61 12.67
C ASP A 156 7.29 21.48 13.76
N ILE A 157 7.12 20.29 14.32
CA ILE A 157 6.18 20.04 15.42
C ILE A 157 6.54 20.91 16.63
N ALA A 158 7.83 21.01 16.96
CA ALA A 158 8.30 21.79 18.11
C ALA A 158 8.23 23.31 17.88
N ARG A 159 8.55 23.78 16.68
CA ARG A 159 8.66 25.22 16.38
C ARG A 159 7.36 25.85 15.90
N ARG A 160 6.45 25.05 15.32
CA ARG A 160 5.21 25.52 14.69
C ARG A 160 3.99 24.70 15.12
N PRO A 161 3.73 24.51 16.42
CA PRO A 161 2.67 23.62 16.91
C PRO A 161 1.28 24.04 16.43
N GLU A 162 0.97 25.33 16.33
CA GLU A 162 -0.31 25.82 15.81
C GLU A 162 -0.49 25.47 14.32
N TRP A 163 0.55 25.61 13.51
CA TRP A 163 0.52 25.21 12.11
C TRP A 163 0.27 23.70 11.97
N VAL A 164 0.97 22.89 12.77
CA VAL A 164 0.77 21.44 12.80
C VAL A 164 -0.67 21.09 13.17
N GLN A 165 -1.21 21.72 14.21
CA GLN A 165 -2.59 21.52 14.65
C GLN A 165 -3.59 21.89 13.56
N ASN A 166 -3.42 23.03 12.90
CA ASN A 166 -4.31 23.48 11.83
C ASN A 166 -4.28 22.52 10.63
N VAL A 167 -3.10 22.04 10.24
CA VAL A 167 -2.97 21.04 9.15
C VAL A 167 -3.66 19.72 9.51
N VAL A 168 -3.43 19.20 10.72
CA VAL A 168 -4.07 17.96 11.17
C VAL A 168 -5.59 18.12 11.23
N SER A 169 -6.08 19.25 11.77
CA SER A 169 -7.51 19.54 11.83
C SER A 169 -8.15 19.58 10.44
N ALA A 170 -7.52 20.29 9.49
CA ALA A 170 -8.01 20.34 8.10
C ALA A 170 -8.04 18.97 7.42
N LEU A 171 -7.04 18.12 7.68
CA LEU A 171 -7.02 16.74 7.18
C LEU A 171 -8.14 15.89 7.78
N VAL A 172 -8.41 16.02 9.09
CA VAL A 172 -9.50 15.31 9.77
C VAL A 172 -10.86 15.76 9.23
N GLU A 173 -11.05 17.07 9.06
CA GLU A 173 -12.27 17.65 8.47
C GLU A 173 -12.47 17.12 7.03
N GLY A 174 -11.42 17.11 6.22
CA GLY A 174 -11.45 16.55 4.85
C GLY A 174 -11.83 15.08 4.83
N GLN A 175 -11.31 14.27 5.77
CA GLN A 175 -11.69 12.86 5.89
C GLN A 175 -13.17 12.69 6.31
N ALA A 176 -13.64 13.49 7.24
CA ALA A 176 -15.03 13.47 7.67
C ALA A 176 -15.97 13.86 6.53
N TRP A 177 -15.61 14.90 5.77
CA TRP A 177 -16.34 15.32 4.59
C TRP A 177 -16.41 14.19 3.54
N ALA A 178 -15.25 13.61 3.17
CA ALA A 178 -15.17 12.51 2.20
C ALA A 178 -15.96 11.27 2.64
N ALA A 179 -16.01 10.97 3.94
CA ALA A 179 -16.81 9.86 4.47
C ALA A 179 -18.31 10.07 4.29
N GLY A 180 -18.78 11.33 4.36
CA GLY A 180 -20.17 11.72 4.14
C GLY A 180 -20.58 11.85 2.66
N HIS A 181 -19.61 11.97 1.74
CA HIS A 181 -19.83 12.25 0.30
C HIS A 181 -19.27 11.15 -0.60
N ARG A 182 -19.53 9.89 -0.26
CA ARG A 182 -19.00 8.73 -1.01
C ARG A 182 -19.68 8.47 -2.35
N ALA A 183 -20.84 9.07 -2.57
CA ALA A 183 -21.61 8.90 -3.79
C ALA A 183 -21.40 10.05 -4.82
N ASP A 184 -20.66 11.07 -4.41
CA ASP A 184 -20.32 12.23 -5.24
C ASP A 184 -18.94 11.99 -5.91
#